data_0d71b55e9a42d51e83532442df773354
#
_entry.id   0d71b55e9a42d51e83532442df773354
#
_cell.length_a   1.000
_cell.length_b   1.000
_cell.length_c   1.000
_cell.angle_alpha   90.00
_cell.angle_beta   90.00
_cell.angle_gamma   90.00
#
_symmetry.space_group_name_H-M   'P 1'
#
loop_
_entity.id
_entity.type
_entity.pdbx_description
1 polymer ?
#
loop_
_entity_poly.entity_id
_entity_poly.type
_entity_poly.pdbx_seq_one_letter_code
_entity_poly.pdbx_strand_id
1 'polypeptide(L)'
;LLTDGMVVVGVEYRLSPHVKTMEIVDDAAAAVAWVFDNIGKYGGDTSSIYIAGHSAGGYLVDMVGLDKKLLARYGKDADKLAGIIPFSGQVITHFETRNQRGLKPLQPTIDETAPLYHVRNDCAPILILSGDREKELYGRYEESAYFYRLFKLLGHPDVTLYELGGF
;
A
#
# COMPACT_ATOMS: atom_id res chain seq x y z
N LEU A 1 -2.24 4.68 -19.33
CA LEU A 1 -3.40 4.80 -18.43
C LEU A 1 -4.40 5.84 -18.91
N LEU A 2 -3.97 7.09 -19.16
CA LEU A 2 -4.90 8.15 -19.61
C LEU A 2 -5.56 7.85 -20.95
N THR A 3 -4.88 7.15 -21.85
CA THR A 3 -5.40 6.73 -23.16
C THR A 3 -6.37 5.56 -23.08
N ASP A 4 -6.42 4.89 -21.94
CA ASP A 4 -7.23 3.67 -21.74
C ASP A 4 -8.55 3.95 -20.99
N GLY A 5 -8.98 5.21 -20.95
CA GLY A 5 -10.23 5.61 -20.29
C GLY A 5 -10.14 5.65 -18.76
N MET A 6 -8.93 5.78 -18.20
CA MET A 6 -8.72 5.90 -16.76
C MET A 6 -8.54 7.37 -16.35
N VAL A 7 -9.12 7.74 -15.22
CA VAL A 7 -8.77 8.98 -14.52
C VAL A 7 -7.60 8.69 -13.58
N VAL A 8 -6.50 9.42 -13.73
CA VAL A 8 -5.31 9.25 -12.89
C VAL A 8 -5.20 10.42 -11.90
N VAL A 9 -5.08 10.10 -10.62
CA VAL A 9 -4.90 11.07 -9.54
C VAL A 9 -3.51 10.91 -8.97
N GLY A 10 -2.66 11.92 -9.14
CA GLY A 10 -1.36 12.02 -8.48
C GLY A 10 -1.52 12.55 -7.06
N VAL A 11 -1.04 11.80 -6.08
CA VAL A 11 -1.12 12.18 -4.66
C VAL A 11 0.22 12.74 -4.21
N GLU A 12 0.24 13.98 -3.75
CA GLU A 12 1.34 14.57 -3.02
C GLU A 12 1.05 14.45 -1.51
N TYR A 13 2.04 14.03 -0.74
CA TYR A 13 1.96 13.87 0.71
C TYR A 13 3.17 14.48 1.39
N ARG A 14 3.04 14.87 2.64
CA ARG A 14 4.13 15.43 3.43
C ARG A 14 5.26 14.41 3.61
N LEU A 15 6.48 14.86 3.80
CA LEU A 15 7.66 14.00 3.84
C LEU A 15 8.37 14.06 5.22
N SER A 16 9.00 12.94 5.58
CA SER A 16 9.98 12.90 6.67
C SER A 16 11.18 13.80 6.28
N PRO A 17 11.85 14.46 7.24
CA PRO A 17 11.61 14.40 8.70
C PRO A 17 10.58 15.41 9.24
N HIS A 18 9.92 16.17 8.36
CA HIS A 18 8.99 17.23 8.77
C HIS A 18 7.75 16.68 9.49
N VAL A 19 7.35 15.47 9.15
CA VAL A 19 6.24 14.75 9.78
C VAL A 19 6.64 13.30 10.06
N LYS A 20 5.92 12.64 10.97
CA LYS A 20 6.13 11.22 11.28
C LYS A 20 5.50 10.33 10.21
N THR A 21 6.01 9.10 10.06
CA THR A 21 5.53 8.14 9.04
C THR A 21 4.02 7.92 9.11
N MET A 22 3.42 7.82 10.31
CA MET A 22 1.97 7.61 10.42
C MET A 22 1.13 8.84 10.05
N GLU A 23 1.71 10.04 10.09
CA GLU A 23 1.06 11.25 9.55
C GLU A 23 1.07 11.23 8.01
N ILE A 24 2.13 10.68 7.40
CA ILE A 24 2.21 10.46 5.95
C ILE A 24 1.16 9.41 5.50
N VAL A 25 1.00 8.35 6.30
CA VAL A 25 -0.06 7.35 6.05
C VAL A 25 -1.45 7.98 6.13
N ASP A 26 -1.66 8.89 7.08
CA ASP A 26 -2.94 9.61 7.22
C ASP A 26 -3.19 10.57 6.04
N ASP A 27 -2.15 11.25 5.52
CA ASP A 27 -2.24 12.06 4.29
C ASP A 27 -2.69 11.22 3.10
N ALA A 28 -2.13 10.01 2.95
CA ALA A 28 -2.53 9.09 1.90
C ALA A 28 -3.99 8.63 2.07
N ALA A 29 -4.42 8.32 3.28
CA ALA A 29 -5.80 7.94 3.57
C ALA A 29 -6.77 9.09 3.28
N ALA A 30 -6.42 10.33 3.66
CA ALA A 30 -7.20 11.52 3.35
C ALA A 30 -7.36 11.74 1.83
N ALA A 31 -6.28 11.54 1.08
CA ALA A 31 -6.30 11.66 -0.39
C ALA A 31 -7.22 10.60 -1.02
N VAL A 32 -7.15 9.34 -0.58
CA VAL A 32 -8.03 8.27 -1.07
C VAL A 32 -9.49 8.56 -0.71
N ALA A 33 -9.76 9.05 0.50
CA ALA A 33 -11.10 9.44 0.91
C ALA A 33 -11.65 10.59 0.04
N TRP A 34 -10.80 11.57 -0.28
CA TRP A 34 -11.16 12.65 -1.21
C TRP A 34 -11.54 12.12 -2.60
N VAL A 35 -10.81 11.12 -3.10
CA VAL A 35 -11.12 10.47 -4.39
C VAL A 35 -12.51 9.84 -4.33
N PHE A 36 -12.86 9.11 -3.28
CA PHE A 36 -14.21 8.56 -3.12
C PHE A 36 -15.31 9.62 -3.19
N ASP A 37 -15.07 10.80 -2.63
CA ASP A 37 -16.07 11.87 -2.59
C ASP A 37 -16.15 12.68 -3.88
N ASN A 38 -15.09 12.74 -4.66
CA ASN A 38 -14.98 13.75 -5.70
C ASN A 38 -14.74 13.20 -7.11
N ILE A 39 -14.25 11.98 -7.27
CA ILE A 39 -13.79 11.51 -8.58
C ILE A 39 -14.90 11.47 -9.64
N GLY A 40 -16.15 11.32 -9.24
CA GLY A 40 -17.31 11.41 -10.14
C GLY A 40 -17.42 12.74 -10.87
N LYS A 41 -16.97 13.85 -10.25
CA LYS A 41 -16.95 15.20 -10.87
C LYS A 41 -15.93 15.29 -12.01
N TYR A 42 -14.97 14.36 -12.05
CA TYR A 42 -13.90 14.28 -13.05
C TYR A 42 -14.12 13.13 -14.04
N GLY A 43 -15.32 12.53 -14.04
CA GLY A 43 -15.69 11.44 -14.95
C GLY A 43 -15.21 10.06 -14.49
N GLY A 44 -14.69 9.93 -13.26
CA GLY A 44 -14.30 8.64 -12.68
C GLY A 44 -15.48 7.92 -12.03
N ASP A 45 -15.34 6.61 -11.88
CA ASP A 45 -16.32 5.75 -11.21
C ASP A 45 -15.85 5.43 -9.79
N THR A 46 -16.64 5.81 -8.79
CA THR A 46 -16.35 5.56 -7.37
C THR A 46 -16.39 4.07 -6.98
N SER A 47 -16.96 3.21 -7.82
CA SER A 47 -16.94 1.76 -7.63
C SER A 47 -15.69 1.07 -8.23
N SER A 48 -14.87 1.83 -8.94
CA SER A 48 -13.68 1.33 -9.66
C SER A 48 -12.40 2.08 -9.25
N ILE A 49 -12.23 2.31 -7.95
CA ILE A 49 -11.05 2.99 -7.41
C ILE A 49 -9.94 1.97 -7.11
N TYR A 50 -8.83 2.10 -7.81
CA TYR A 50 -7.59 1.36 -7.55
C TYR A 50 -6.58 2.28 -6.89
N ILE A 51 -5.83 1.77 -5.93
CA ILE A 51 -4.70 2.49 -5.33
C ILE A 51 -3.40 1.81 -5.70
N ALA A 52 -2.45 2.58 -6.20
CA ALA A 52 -1.15 2.07 -6.65
C ALA A 52 -0.02 2.97 -6.14
N GLY A 53 1.14 2.38 -5.86
CA GLY A 53 2.28 3.16 -5.39
C GLY A 53 3.58 2.36 -5.44
N HIS A 54 4.69 3.06 -5.68
CA HIS A 54 6.03 2.47 -5.74
C HIS A 54 6.81 2.77 -4.46
N SER A 55 7.57 1.80 -3.97
CA SER A 55 8.48 1.92 -2.82
C SER A 55 7.74 2.47 -1.56
N ALA A 56 8.03 3.68 -1.11
CA ALA A 56 7.28 4.32 -0.02
C ALA A 56 5.78 4.43 -0.35
N GLY A 57 5.42 4.73 -1.60
CA GLY A 57 4.03 4.70 -2.06
C GLY A 57 3.41 3.31 -2.00
N GLY A 58 4.18 2.24 -2.25
CA GLY A 58 3.76 0.85 -2.09
C GLY A 58 3.38 0.55 -0.63
N TYR A 59 4.22 0.97 0.31
CA TYR A 59 3.91 0.89 1.75
C TYR A 59 2.61 1.65 2.10
N LEU A 60 2.43 2.88 1.55
CA LEU A 60 1.25 3.69 1.84
C LEU A 60 -0.04 3.03 1.34
N VAL A 61 -0.04 2.49 0.11
CA VAL A 61 -1.25 1.84 -0.44
C VAL A 61 -1.58 0.55 0.30
N ASP A 62 -0.57 -0.21 0.73
CA ASP A 62 -0.78 -1.40 1.56
C ASP A 62 -1.38 -1.02 2.91
N MET A 63 -0.85 0.00 3.60
CA MET A 63 -1.42 0.48 4.86
C MET A 63 -2.87 0.94 4.69
N VAL A 64 -3.14 1.82 3.72
CA VAL A 64 -4.48 2.39 3.50
C VAL A 64 -5.50 1.30 3.09
N GLY A 65 -5.08 0.33 2.28
CA GLY A 65 -5.96 -0.74 1.81
C GLY A 65 -6.24 -1.83 2.86
N LEU A 66 -5.32 -2.05 3.79
CA LEU A 66 -5.40 -3.16 4.76
C LEU A 66 -5.89 -2.74 6.14
N ASP A 67 -5.41 -1.61 6.68
CA ASP A 67 -5.91 -1.09 7.95
C ASP A 67 -7.21 -0.30 7.74
N LYS A 68 -8.34 -0.99 7.91
CA LYS A 68 -9.68 -0.38 7.78
C LYS A 68 -9.86 0.91 8.60
N LYS A 69 -9.15 1.05 9.72
CA LYS A 69 -9.27 2.22 10.60
C LYS A 69 -8.84 3.52 9.93
N LEU A 70 -7.92 3.44 8.96
CA LEU A 70 -7.39 4.61 8.27
C LEU A 70 -8.48 5.30 7.44
N LEU A 71 -9.14 4.57 6.55
CA LEU A 71 -10.24 5.13 5.75
C LEU A 71 -11.52 5.36 6.58
N ALA A 72 -11.76 4.57 7.62
CA ALA A 72 -12.91 4.75 8.50
C ALA A 72 -12.90 6.11 9.23
N ARG A 73 -11.73 6.71 9.51
CA ARG A 73 -11.61 8.07 10.07
C ARG A 73 -12.25 9.12 9.16
N TYR A 74 -12.31 8.86 7.88
CA TYR A 74 -12.90 9.72 6.84
C TYR A 74 -14.29 9.23 6.39
N GLY A 75 -14.90 8.29 7.14
CA GLY A 75 -16.22 7.73 6.80
C GLY A 75 -16.21 6.87 5.53
N LYS A 76 -15.03 6.30 5.16
CA LYS A 76 -14.89 5.42 4.01
C LYS A 76 -14.56 3.99 4.43
N ASP A 77 -14.87 3.05 3.56
CA ASP A 77 -14.64 1.63 3.75
C ASP A 77 -13.54 1.15 2.78
N ALA A 78 -12.42 0.65 3.31
CA ALA A 78 -11.32 0.12 2.53
C ALA A 78 -11.74 -1.07 1.64
N ASP A 79 -12.77 -1.81 2.02
CA ASP A 79 -13.28 -2.94 1.24
C ASP A 79 -14.04 -2.51 -0.02
N LYS A 80 -14.27 -1.21 -0.20
CA LYS A 80 -14.85 -0.63 -1.41
C LYS A 80 -13.80 -0.26 -2.47
N LEU A 81 -12.52 -0.42 -2.16
CA LEU A 81 -11.48 -0.33 -3.18
C LEU A 81 -11.65 -1.47 -4.20
N ALA A 82 -11.43 -1.17 -5.48
CA ALA A 82 -11.45 -2.17 -6.54
C ALA A 82 -10.16 -2.97 -6.63
N GLY A 83 -9.04 -2.43 -6.10
CA GLY A 83 -7.78 -3.14 -5.98
C GLY A 83 -6.67 -2.33 -5.35
N ILE A 84 -5.66 -3.05 -4.83
CA ILE A 84 -4.47 -2.53 -4.18
C ILE A 84 -3.26 -3.01 -4.97
N ILE A 85 -2.40 -2.08 -5.43
CA ILE A 85 -1.29 -2.40 -6.34
C ILE A 85 0.02 -1.84 -5.80
N PRO A 86 0.67 -2.50 -4.83
CA PRO A 86 1.99 -2.11 -4.37
C PRO A 86 3.08 -2.55 -5.35
N PHE A 87 3.98 -1.61 -5.67
CA PHE A 87 5.19 -1.85 -6.44
C PHE A 87 6.39 -1.77 -5.50
N SER A 88 7.10 -2.85 -5.27
CA SER A 88 8.28 -2.92 -4.40
C SER A 88 8.03 -2.23 -3.04
N GLY A 89 6.83 -2.40 -2.48
CA GLY A 89 6.41 -1.85 -1.21
C GLY A 89 7.11 -2.53 -0.03
N GLN A 90 7.37 -1.80 1.05
CA GLN A 90 7.86 -2.38 2.29
C GLN A 90 6.68 -2.84 3.14
N VAL A 91 6.65 -4.12 3.51
CA VAL A 91 5.51 -4.70 4.24
C VAL A 91 5.75 -4.94 5.73
N ILE A 92 7.02 -4.93 6.17
CA ILE A 92 7.35 -4.80 7.60
C ILE A 92 7.26 -3.33 8.03
N THR A 93 7.41 -3.03 9.32
CA THR A 93 7.49 -1.64 9.81
C THR A 93 8.50 -0.84 8.98
N HIS A 94 8.04 0.23 8.33
CA HIS A 94 8.84 1.01 7.39
C HIS A 94 10.17 1.47 8.01
N PHE A 95 11.26 1.45 7.24
CA PHE A 95 12.59 1.76 7.73
C PHE A 95 12.65 3.15 8.40
N GLU A 96 11.90 4.14 7.87
CA GLU A 96 11.85 5.47 8.46
C GLU A 96 11.16 5.46 9.84
N THR A 97 10.12 4.66 10.03
CA THR A 97 9.50 4.46 11.35
C THR A 97 10.49 3.82 12.33
N ARG A 98 11.27 2.83 11.87
CA ARG A 98 12.33 2.20 12.68
C ARG A 98 13.41 3.21 13.05
N ASN A 99 13.83 4.04 12.10
CA ASN A 99 14.78 5.12 12.30
C ASN A 99 14.28 6.13 13.34
N GLN A 100 13.04 6.62 13.21
CA GLN A 100 12.40 7.53 14.18
C GLN A 100 12.30 6.95 15.60
N ARG A 101 12.29 5.61 15.70
CA ARG A 101 12.29 4.89 17.00
C ARG A 101 13.67 4.51 17.51
N GLY A 102 14.75 4.87 16.80
CA GLY A 102 16.13 4.52 17.15
C GLY A 102 16.44 3.03 17.00
N LEU A 103 15.68 2.28 16.18
CA LEU A 103 15.95 0.88 15.90
C LEU A 103 17.02 0.74 14.82
N LYS A 104 17.72 -0.41 14.83
CA LYS A 104 18.74 -0.69 13.81
C LYS A 104 18.10 -0.82 12.42
N PRO A 105 18.75 -0.34 11.34
CA PRO A 105 18.20 -0.33 9.98
C PRO A 105 17.71 -1.69 9.49
N LEU A 106 18.43 -2.77 9.81
CA LEU A 106 18.09 -4.14 9.40
C LEU A 106 17.35 -4.95 10.49
N GLN A 107 16.90 -4.31 11.58
CA GLN A 107 16.12 -4.99 12.60
C GLN A 107 14.69 -5.16 12.10
N PRO A 108 14.21 -6.40 11.81
CA PRO A 108 12.84 -6.61 11.40
C PRO A 108 11.89 -6.29 12.56
N THR A 109 10.82 -5.58 12.26
CA THR A 109 9.78 -5.23 13.23
C THR A 109 8.45 -5.30 12.52
N ILE A 110 7.45 -5.92 13.18
CA ILE A 110 6.09 -6.04 12.67
C ILE A 110 5.15 -5.65 13.79
N ASP A 111 4.52 -4.51 13.65
CA ASP A 111 3.52 -3.97 14.57
C ASP A 111 2.42 -3.24 13.76
N GLU A 112 1.54 -2.50 14.41
CA GLU A 112 0.45 -1.78 13.78
C GLU A 112 0.87 -0.76 12.70
N THR A 113 2.16 -0.46 12.60
CA THR A 113 2.71 0.39 11.54
C THR A 113 3.25 -0.40 10.34
N ALA A 114 3.01 -1.71 10.32
CA ALA A 114 3.47 -2.61 9.26
C ALA A 114 2.27 -3.15 8.46
N PRO A 115 2.25 -3.08 7.12
CA PRO A 115 1.22 -3.73 6.32
C PRO A 115 1.01 -5.20 6.66
N LEU A 116 2.09 -5.91 6.95
CA LEU A 116 2.07 -7.34 7.30
C LEU A 116 1.24 -7.66 8.55
N TYR A 117 1.12 -6.71 9.48
CA TYR A 117 0.29 -6.83 10.69
C TYR A 117 -1.21 -6.82 10.36
N HIS A 118 -1.60 -6.18 9.28
CA HIS A 118 -2.99 -5.97 8.86
C HIS A 118 -3.47 -6.96 7.80
N VAL A 119 -2.70 -8.01 7.49
CA VAL A 119 -3.09 -9.02 6.49
C VAL A 119 -4.41 -9.68 6.89
N ARG A 120 -5.37 -9.69 5.97
CA ARG A 120 -6.71 -10.25 6.14
C ARG A 120 -7.21 -10.84 4.81
N ASN A 121 -8.17 -11.74 4.84
CA ASN A 121 -8.66 -12.43 3.64
C ASN A 121 -9.89 -11.79 2.99
N ASP A 122 -10.40 -10.72 3.56
CA ASP A 122 -11.63 -10.02 3.14
C ASP A 122 -11.36 -8.60 2.59
N CYS A 123 -10.09 -8.27 2.31
CA CYS A 123 -9.74 -7.00 1.66
C CYS A 123 -9.95 -7.05 0.14
N ALA A 124 -9.83 -5.88 -0.50
CA ALA A 124 -9.86 -5.74 -1.96
C ALA A 124 -8.80 -6.63 -2.64
N PRO A 125 -8.97 -7.00 -3.92
CA PRO A 125 -7.96 -7.71 -4.71
C PRO A 125 -6.59 -7.04 -4.63
N ILE A 126 -5.52 -7.86 -4.58
CA ILE A 126 -4.15 -7.36 -4.43
C ILE A 126 -3.27 -7.86 -5.56
N LEU A 127 -2.61 -6.92 -6.25
CA LEU A 127 -1.59 -7.20 -7.24
C LEU A 127 -0.24 -6.69 -6.73
N ILE A 128 0.59 -7.58 -6.20
CA ILE A 128 1.93 -7.26 -5.72
C ILE A 128 2.90 -7.34 -6.90
N LEU A 129 3.62 -6.25 -7.13
CA LEU A 129 4.67 -6.20 -8.15
C LEU A 129 6.02 -5.96 -7.47
N SER A 130 6.99 -6.80 -7.77
CA SER A 130 8.38 -6.69 -7.29
C SER A 130 9.33 -6.63 -8.48
N GLY A 131 10.42 -5.91 -8.36
CA GLY A 131 11.54 -6.03 -9.27
C GLY A 131 12.25 -7.38 -9.14
N ASP A 132 13.34 -7.54 -9.89
CA ASP A 132 14.21 -8.70 -9.83
C ASP A 132 14.80 -8.84 -8.41
N ARG A 133 14.63 -10.01 -7.79
CA ARG A 133 15.05 -10.28 -6.41
C ARG A 133 16.53 -10.00 -6.14
N GLU A 134 17.37 -10.17 -7.15
CA GLU A 134 18.83 -9.94 -7.05
C GLU A 134 19.19 -8.44 -7.17
N LYS A 135 18.22 -7.59 -7.56
CA LYS A 135 18.42 -6.15 -7.76
C LYS A 135 17.62 -5.28 -6.79
N GLU A 136 16.58 -5.84 -6.19
CA GLU A 136 15.74 -5.14 -5.22
C GLU A 136 16.53 -4.77 -3.96
N LEU A 137 16.08 -3.71 -3.28
CA LEU A 137 16.61 -3.31 -1.98
C LEU A 137 16.43 -4.44 -0.94
N TYR A 138 17.32 -4.49 0.00
CA TYR A 138 17.48 -5.51 1.05
C TYR A 138 16.17 -6.18 1.52
N GLY A 139 16.00 -7.46 1.13
CA GLY A 139 14.87 -8.27 1.58
C GLY A 139 13.51 -7.86 1.06
N ARG A 140 13.43 -6.90 0.13
CA ARG A 140 12.16 -6.37 -0.37
C ARG A 140 11.33 -7.42 -1.11
N TYR A 141 12.00 -8.24 -1.91
CA TYR A 141 11.35 -9.36 -2.57
C TYR A 141 10.86 -10.40 -1.55
N GLU A 142 11.69 -10.76 -0.58
CA GLU A 142 11.35 -11.73 0.46
C GLU A 142 10.18 -11.25 1.32
N GLU A 143 10.14 -9.96 1.65
CA GLU A 143 9.00 -9.34 2.32
C GLU A 143 7.72 -9.50 1.48
N SER A 144 7.77 -9.17 0.19
CA SER A 144 6.64 -9.28 -0.75
C SER A 144 6.20 -10.73 -0.93
N ALA A 145 7.14 -11.68 -1.03
CA ALA A 145 6.85 -13.10 -1.18
C ALA A 145 6.19 -13.68 0.09
N TYR A 146 6.67 -13.27 1.28
CA TYR A 146 6.06 -13.67 2.54
C TYR A 146 4.66 -13.07 2.72
N PHE A 147 4.48 -11.80 2.37
CA PHE A 147 3.20 -11.10 2.37
C PHE A 147 2.17 -11.81 1.48
N TYR A 148 2.54 -12.11 0.22
CA TYR A 148 1.73 -12.93 -0.68
C TYR A 148 1.39 -14.29 -0.07
N ARG A 149 2.37 -14.98 0.53
CA ARG A 149 2.16 -16.29 1.13
C ARG A 149 1.14 -16.26 2.27
N LEU A 150 1.15 -15.22 3.10
CA LEU A 150 0.17 -15.06 4.18
C LEU A 150 -1.26 -14.91 3.65
N PHE A 151 -1.49 -14.11 2.61
CA PHE A 151 -2.80 -14.00 1.97
C PHE A 151 -3.30 -15.35 1.47
N LYS A 152 -2.42 -16.12 0.82
CA LYS A 152 -2.77 -17.48 0.34
C LYS A 152 -3.12 -18.42 1.49
N LEU A 153 -2.40 -18.36 2.60
CA LEU A 153 -2.65 -19.19 3.78
C LEU A 153 -3.97 -18.82 4.48
N LEU A 154 -4.32 -17.53 4.47
CA LEU A 154 -5.60 -17.04 5.00
C LEU A 154 -6.78 -17.30 4.06
N GLY A 155 -6.53 -17.79 2.85
CA GLY A 155 -7.57 -18.05 1.86
C GLY A 155 -8.10 -16.82 1.15
N HIS A 156 -7.27 -15.77 1.01
CA HIS A 156 -7.68 -14.59 0.22
C HIS A 156 -7.98 -15.00 -1.22
N PRO A 157 -9.15 -14.63 -1.78
CA PRO A 157 -9.60 -15.14 -3.08
C PRO A 157 -8.79 -14.60 -4.25
N ASP A 158 -8.28 -13.38 -4.19
CA ASP A 158 -7.65 -12.69 -5.30
C ASP A 158 -6.37 -11.94 -4.88
N VAL A 159 -5.27 -12.68 -4.82
CA VAL A 159 -3.93 -12.14 -4.60
C VAL A 159 -2.95 -12.72 -5.61
N THR A 160 -2.18 -11.84 -6.23
CA THR A 160 -1.16 -12.20 -7.23
C THR A 160 0.14 -11.51 -6.92
N LEU A 161 1.26 -12.19 -7.12
CA LEU A 161 2.61 -11.65 -7.05
C LEU A 161 3.30 -11.85 -8.41
N TYR A 162 3.82 -10.78 -8.98
CA TYR A 162 4.73 -10.83 -10.12
C TYR A 162 6.11 -10.31 -9.75
N GLU A 163 7.13 -11.06 -10.13
CA GLU A 163 8.52 -10.64 -10.14
C GLU A 163 8.90 -10.22 -11.57
N LEU A 164 9.41 -9.01 -11.72
CA LEU A 164 9.81 -8.43 -13.00
C LEU A 164 11.31 -8.67 -13.19
N GLY A 165 11.68 -9.83 -13.76
CA GLY A 165 13.07 -10.19 -13.99
C GLY A 165 13.81 -9.17 -14.86
N GLY A 166 15.00 -8.78 -14.42
CA GLY A 166 15.85 -7.82 -15.13
C GLY A 166 15.64 -6.35 -14.78
N PHE A 167 14.62 -6.01 -13.98
CA PHE A 167 14.27 -4.64 -13.57
C PHE A 167 14.49 -4.41 -12.08
#